data_4617504cc1bf0063ad7ea133bf0f2265
#
_entry.id   4617504cc1bf0063ad7ea133bf0f2265
#
_cell.length_a   1.000
_cell.length_b   1.000
_cell.length_c   1.000
_cell.angle_alpha   90.00
_cell.angle_beta   90.00
_cell.angle_gamma   90.00
#
_symmetry.space_group_name_H-M   'P 1'
#
loop_
_entity.id
_entity.type
_entity.pdbx_description
1 polymer ?
#
loop_
_entity_poly.entity_id
_entity_poly.type
_entity_poly.pdbx_seq_one_letter_code
_entity_poly.pdbx_strand_id
1 'polypeptide(L)'
;MTVYISPNPGKEQAADTARRAAQLLLMQGAVVLMRDDLKESCYVEGVQYLPLEECLQRTDVILTIGGDGTILHEANFTLQYQKPILGINIGRCGFLATCEVDEMEEKLAALVRGEYMLDSRMLLYVRVLGEDGWEGHALNDVVVTKGRLQQAIDFSIYCDDILVEQYRGDGVIVATPTGSTAYSLAAGGPILDSQTKGIVVTPICPHSLTSPAMVFAQERKINICVGQVIDNEVFLSCDGAAEYPLSAGSTAEIRLSDQIVQLVTFSRADQFQAIDQKLRSRR
;
A
#
# COMPACT_ATOMS: atom_id res chain seq x y z
N MET A 1 -24.10 1.40 11.34
CA MET A 1 -22.78 1.47 10.73
C MET A 1 -22.72 2.66 9.79
N THR A 2 -21.64 3.42 9.84
CA THR A 2 -21.39 4.56 8.93
C THR A 2 -20.26 4.17 7.97
N VAL A 3 -20.48 4.29 6.66
CA VAL A 3 -19.51 3.91 5.62
C VAL A 3 -19.17 5.14 4.78
N TYR A 4 -17.88 5.47 4.69
CA TYR A 4 -17.37 6.47 3.77
C TYR A 4 -16.96 5.80 2.46
N ILE A 5 -17.49 6.25 1.33
CA ILE A 5 -17.18 5.72 0.00
C ILE A 5 -16.17 6.65 -0.70
N SER A 6 -15.03 6.08 -1.10
CA SER A 6 -13.95 6.74 -1.83
C SER A 6 -13.72 6.09 -3.20
N PRO A 7 -14.37 6.57 -4.27
CA PRO A 7 -14.13 6.08 -5.62
C PRO A 7 -12.85 6.68 -6.21
N ASN A 8 -12.11 5.86 -6.98
CA ASN A 8 -10.94 6.32 -7.70
C ASN A 8 -11.33 7.23 -8.89
N PRO A 9 -10.98 8.51 -8.87
CA PRO A 9 -11.39 9.44 -9.93
C PRO A 9 -10.76 9.12 -11.30
N GLY A 10 -9.67 8.37 -11.34
CA GLY A 10 -9.00 7.96 -12.59
C GLY A 10 -9.64 6.76 -13.29
N LYS A 11 -10.72 6.18 -12.74
CA LYS A 11 -11.39 5.01 -13.32
C LYS A 11 -12.85 5.33 -13.68
N GLU A 12 -13.18 5.20 -14.96
CA GLU A 12 -14.50 5.52 -15.50
C GLU A 12 -15.65 4.79 -14.80
N GLN A 13 -15.46 3.51 -14.45
CA GLN A 13 -16.49 2.70 -13.79
C GLN A 13 -16.63 2.97 -12.28
N ALA A 14 -15.72 3.76 -11.68
CA ALA A 14 -15.72 3.96 -10.24
C ALA A 14 -16.95 4.71 -9.74
N ALA A 15 -17.42 5.72 -10.48
CA ALA A 15 -18.59 6.50 -10.11
C ALA A 15 -19.89 5.66 -10.15
N ASP A 16 -20.06 4.83 -11.18
CA ASP A 16 -21.24 3.95 -11.30
C ASP A 16 -21.25 2.89 -10.21
N THR A 17 -20.08 2.28 -9.95
CA THR A 17 -19.93 1.31 -8.87
C THR A 17 -20.18 1.96 -7.51
N ALA A 18 -19.73 3.19 -7.30
CA ALA A 18 -19.96 3.92 -6.06
C ALA A 18 -21.46 4.23 -5.84
N ARG A 19 -22.18 4.64 -6.90
CA ARG A 19 -23.63 4.84 -6.81
C ARG A 19 -24.36 3.55 -6.43
N ARG A 20 -24.00 2.43 -7.07
CA ARG A 20 -24.56 1.10 -6.75
C ARG A 20 -24.24 0.67 -5.32
N ALA A 21 -22.99 0.81 -4.87
CA ALA A 21 -22.58 0.51 -3.51
C ALA A 21 -23.34 1.34 -2.47
N ALA A 22 -23.50 2.64 -2.72
CA ALA A 22 -24.25 3.55 -1.86
C ALA A 22 -25.72 3.12 -1.71
N GLN A 23 -26.38 2.78 -2.82
CA GLN A 23 -27.76 2.30 -2.81
C GLN A 23 -27.89 1.00 -2.00
N LEU A 24 -26.99 0.03 -2.20
CA LEU A 24 -27.00 -1.23 -1.47
C LEU A 24 -26.81 -1.01 0.04
N LEU A 25 -25.88 -0.15 0.44
CA LEU A 25 -25.64 0.18 1.85
C LEU A 25 -26.83 0.89 2.49
N LEU A 26 -27.44 1.86 1.80
CA LEU A 26 -28.64 2.56 2.27
C LEU A 26 -29.82 1.61 2.45
N MET A 27 -30.02 0.65 1.52
CA MET A 27 -31.05 -0.39 1.64
C MET A 27 -30.84 -1.28 2.86
N GLN A 28 -29.61 -1.49 3.29
CA GLN A 28 -29.26 -2.24 4.51
C GLN A 28 -29.31 -1.37 5.79
N GLY A 29 -29.71 -0.11 5.69
CA GLY A 29 -29.85 0.81 6.83
C GLY A 29 -28.54 1.43 7.29
N ALA A 30 -27.47 1.37 6.51
CA ALA A 30 -26.22 2.07 6.81
C ALA A 30 -26.33 3.58 6.56
N VAL A 31 -25.56 4.37 7.28
CA VAL A 31 -25.31 5.77 6.95
C VAL A 31 -24.17 5.81 5.94
N VAL A 32 -24.39 6.46 4.81
CA VAL A 32 -23.41 6.55 3.73
C VAL A 32 -22.87 7.97 3.62
N LEU A 33 -21.57 8.12 3.62
CA LEU A 33 -20.85 9.38 3.47
C LEU A 33 -20.07 9.37 2.16
N MET A 34 -20.03 10.50 1.49
CA MET A 34 -19.12 10.80 0.37
C MET A 34 -18.57 12.22 0.52
N ARG A 35 -17.45 12.48 -0.13
CA ARG A 35 -16.93 13.85 -0.20
C ARG A 35 -17.88 14.76 -0.95
N ASP A 36 -17.94 16.00 -0.53
CA ASP A 36 -18.83 17.03 -1.09
C ASP A 36 -18.54 17.35 -2.57
N ASP A 37 -17.27 17.28 -3.01
CA ASP A 37 -16.86 17.45 -4.40
C ASP A 37 -17.37 16.35 -5.35
N LEU A 38 -17.77 15.19 -4.81
CA LEU A 38 -18.36 14.09 -5.58
C LEU A 38 -19.86 14.23 -5.81
N LYS A 39 -20.51 15.23 -5.19
CA LYS A 39 -21.97 15.37 -5.23
C LYS A 39 -22.53 15.51 -6.65
N GLU A 40 -21.84 16.23 -7.53
CA GLU A 40 -22.29 16.41 -8.92
C GLU A 40 -22.08 15.16 -9.77
N SER A 41 -20.95 14.48 -9.59
CA SER A 41 -20.55 13.32 -10.41
C SER A 41 -21.12 11.99 -9.92
N CYS A 42 -21.47 11.88 -8.64
CA CYS A 42 -21.86 10.63 -7.99
C CYS A 42 -23.05 10.84 -7.04
N TYR A 43 -24.09 11.55 -7.50
CA TYR A 43 -25.27 11.80 -6.66
C TYR A 43 -26.10 10.55 -6.42
N VAL A 44 -26.43 10.32 -5.14
CA VAL A 44 -27.38 9.28 -4.67
C VAL A 44 -28.23 9.89 -3.56
N GLU A 45 -29.55 9.77 -3.66
CA GLU A 45 -30.47 10.21 -2.62
C GLU A 45 -30.22 9.45 -1.31
N GLY A 46 -30.19 10.16 -0.17
CA GLY A 46 -29.91 9.58 1.15
C GLY A 46 -28.42 9.59 1.54
N VAL A 47 -27.49 9.84 0.61
CA VAL A 47 -26.05 9.99 0.91
C VAL A 47 -25.79 11.38 1.51
N GLN A 48 -24.96 11.43 2.56
CA GLN A 48 -24.49 12.67 3.14
C GLN A 48 -23.16 13.08 2.48
N TYR A 49 -23.16 14.23 1.83
CA TYR A 49 -21.96 14.80 1.18
C TYR A 49 -21.33 15.81 2.12
N LEU A 50 -20.11 15.53 2.57
CA LEU A 50 -19.41 16.26 3.62
C LEU A 50 -17.96 16.52 3.23
N PRO A 51 -17.28 17.51 3.86
CA PRO A 51 -15.85 17.64 3.76
C PRO A 51 -15.15 16.34 4.16
N LEU A 52 -14.02 16.02 3.50
CA LEU A 52 -13.32 14.78 3.69
C LEU A 52 -12.98 14.47 5.16
N GLU A 53 -12.49 15.48 5.89
CA GLU A 53 -12.13 15.31 7.31
C GLU A 53 -13.34 14.87 8.15
N GLU A 54 -14.51 15.45 7.92
CA GLU A 54 -15.75 15.08 8.61
C GLU A 54 -16.19 13.65 8.23
N CYS A 55 -16.05 13.27 6.95
CA CYS A 55 -16.29 11.88 6.53
C CYS A 55 -15.42 10.91 7.31
N LEU A 56 -14.10 11.16 7.40
CA LEU A 56 -13.14 10.28 8.07
C LEU A 56 -13.32 10.21 9.58
N GLN A 57 -13.70 11.31 10.22
CA GLN A 57 -13.99 11.32 11.66
C GLN A 57 -15.25 10.50 12.00
N ARG A 58 -16.28 10.54 11.16
CA ARG A 58 -17.58 9.93 11.42
C ARG A 58 -17.72 8.50 10.92
N THR A 59 -16.85 8.06 10.01
CA THR A 59 -16.96 6.72 9.43
C THR A 59 -16.53 5.61 10.39
N ASP A 60 -17.18 4.45 10.26
CA ASP A 60 -16.72 3.20 10.88
C ASP A 60 -15.81 2.42 9.94
N VAL A 61 -16.05 2.47 8.62
CA VAL A 61 -15.31 1.75 7.57
C VAL A 61 -15.16 2.64 6.34
N ILE A 62 -13.98 2.64 5.74
CA ILE A 62 -13.69 3.27 4.45
C ILE A 62 -13.90 2.23 3.36
N LEU A 63 -14.79 2.52 2.41
CA LEU A 63 -15.03 1.69 1.23
C LEU A 63 -14.34 2.32 0.02
N THR A 64 -13.23 1.73 -0.41
CA THR A 64 -12.52 2.18 -1.61
C THR A 64 -13.04 1.45 -2.84
N ILE A 65 -13.16 2.16 -3.97
CA ILE A 65 -13.57 1.58 -5.25
C ILE A 65 -12.49 1.85 -6.28
N GLY A 66 -11.75 0.78 -6.64
CA GLY A 66 -10.60 0.97 -7.51
C GLY A 66 -9.79 -0.31 -7.74
N GLY A 67 -8.62 -0.37 -7.19
CA GLY A 67 -7.69 -1.50 -7.18
C GLY A 67 -6.70 -1.32 -6.04
N ASP A 68 -5.64 -2.15 -6.00
CA ASP A 68 -4.64 -2.10 -4.92
C ASP A 68 -4.06 -0.68 -4.73
N GLY A 69 -3.73 0.02 -5.82
CA GLY A 69 -3.21 1.39 -5.74
C GLY A 69 -4.16 2.39 -5.06
N THR A 70 -5.49 2.18 -5.17
CA THR A 70 -6.48 3.00 -4.47
C THR A 70 -6.45 2.72 -2.97
N ILE A 71 -6.33 1.44 -2.59
CA ILE A 71 -6.21 1.04 -1.18
C ILE A 71 -4.92 1.59 -0.58
N LEU A 72 -3.78 1.51 -1.30
CA LEU A 72 -2.50 2.07 -0.86
C LEU A 72 -2.58 3.57 -0.59
N HIS A 73 -3.20 4.31 -1.53
CA HIS A 73 -3.40 5.75 -1.37
C HIS A 73 -4.26 6.07 -0.14
N GLU A 74 -5.41 5.40 0.02
CA GLU A 74 -6.29 5.63 1.17
C GLU A 74 -5.63 5.19 2.47
N ALA A 75 -4.92 4.08 2.49
CA ALA A 75 -4.24 3.59 3.68
C ALA A 75 -3.24 4.61 4.23
N ASN A 76 -2.39 5.19 3.37
CA ASN A 76 -1.43 6.20 3.77
C ASN A 76 -2.10 7.52 4.18
N PHE A 77 -3.08 7.96 3.41
CA PHE A 77 -3.77 9.21 3.64
C PHE A 77 -4.63 9.20 4.91
N THR A 78 -5.27 8.05 5.21
CA THR A 78 -6.19 7.93 6.35
C THR A 78 -5.56 7.32 7.60
N LEU A 79 -4.25 7.12 7.59
CA LEU A 79 -3.51 6.41 8.64
C LEU A 79 -3.79 6.97 10.05
N GLN A 80 -3.87 8.29 10.20
CA GLN A 80 -4.17 8.96 11.46
C GLN A 80 -5.57 8.65 12.02
N TYR A 81 -6.51 8.24 11.19
CA TYR A 81 -7.90 7.93 11.60
C TYR A 81 -8.07 6.46 11.99
N GLN A 82 -7.12 5.60 11.64
CA GLN A 82 -7.11 4.16 11.97
C GLN A 82 -8.44 3.44 11.65
N LYS A 83 -9.06 3.79 10.53
CA LYS A 83 -10.31 3.17 10.10
C LYS A 83 -10.04 1.94 9.22
N PRO A 84 -10.81 0.84 9.40
CA PRO A 84 -10.74 -0.31 8.51
C PRO A 84 -11.09 0.06 7.07
N ILE A 85 -10.41 -0.57 6.11
CA ILE A 85 -10.60 -0.33 4.68
C ILE A 85 -11.16 -1.58 4.03
N LEU A 86 -12.27 -1.45 3.31
CA LEU A 86 -12.78 -2.46 2.38
C LEU A 86 -12.53 -1.99 0.94
N GLY A 87 -11.88 -2.82 0.13
CA GLY A 87 -11.66 -2.53 -1.28
C GLY A 87 -12.63 -3.27 -2.19
N ILE A 88 -13.34 -2.54 -3.06
CA ILE A 88 -14.06 -3.10 -4.21
C ILE A 88 -13.16 -2.99 -5.43
N ASN A 89 -12.83 -4.13 -6.03
CA ASN A 89 -12.01 -4.21 -7.21
C ASN A 89 -12.84 -3.97 -8.49
N ILE A 90 -12.48 -2.95 -9.26
CA ILE A 90 -13.09 -2.64 -10.57
C ILE A 90 -12.08 -2.77 -11.71
N GLY A 91 -11.05 -3.58 -11.54
CA GLY A 91 -9.99 -3.74 -12.51
C GLY A 91 -9.42 -5.14 -12.55
N ARG A 92 -8.11 -5.22 -12.72
CA ARG A 92 -7.42 -6.52 -12.62
C ARG A 92 -7.41 -6.96 -11.16
N CYS A 93 -7.58 -8.26 -10.92
CA CYS A 93 -7.50 -8.85 -9.58
C CYS A 93 -6.27 -8.35 -8.81
N GLY A 94 -6.52 -7.75 -7.64
CA GLY A 94 -5.52 -7.23 -6.71
C GLY A 94 -5.14 -8.25 -5.64
N PHE A 95 -4.24 -7.86 -4.74
CA PHE A 95 -3.90 -8.62 -3.53
C PHE A 95 -4.53 -8.02 -2.27
N LEU A 96 -5.03 -6.77 -2.35
CA LEU A 96 -5.55 -6.02 -1.22
C LEU A 96 -7.07 -5.89 -1.26
N ALA A 97 -7.67 -5.76 -2.46
CA ALA A 97 -9.11 -5.69 -2.61
C ALA A 97 -9.73 -7.08 -2.42
N THR A 98 -10.66 -7.19 -1.48
CA THR A 98 -11.29 -8.46 -1.08
C THR A 98 -12.74 -8.60 -1.56
N CYS A 99 -13.23 -7.64 -2.36
CA CYS A 99 -14.59 -7.64 -2.90
C CYS A 99 -14.55 -7.37 -4.41
N GLU A 100 -15.05 -8.31 -5.20
CA GLU A 100 -15.30 -8.11 -6.62
C GLU A 100 -16.68 -7.47 -6.84
N VAL A 101 -16.92 -6.84 -8.00
CA VAL A 101 -18.17 -6.11 -8.28
C VAL A 101 -19.41 -7.02 -8.24
N ASP A 102 -19.28 -8.27 -8.66
CA ASP A 102 -20.35 -9.26 -8.66
C ASP A 102 -20.69 -9.80 -7.26
N GLU A 103 -19.74 -9.74 -6.31
CA GLU A 103 -19.92 -10.13 -4.91
C GLU A 103 -20.42 -8.98 -4.01
N MET A 104 -20.50 -7.76 -4.57
CA MET A 104 -20.71 -6.54 -3.81
C MET A 104 -21.99 -6.55 -2.96
N GLU A 105 -23.10 -7.08 -3.50
CA GLU A 105 -24.38 -7.14 -2.79
C GLU A 105 -24.30 -7.99 -1.52
N GLU A 106 -23.74 -9.17 -1.63
CA GLU A 106 -23.58 -10.11 -0.51
C GLU A 106 -22.61 -9.56 0.54
N LYS A 107 -21.42 -9.08 0.08
CA LYS A 107 -20.36 -8.62 0.97
C LYS A 107 -20.72 -7.31 1.68
N LEU A 108 -21.41 -6.37 1.04
CA LEU A 108 -21.87 -5.16 1.71
C LEU A 108 -22.99 -5.44 2.71
N ALA A 109 -23.89 -6.40 2.42
CA ALA A 109 -24.86 -6.83 3.41
C ALA A 109 -24.19 -7.50 4.63
N ALA A 110 -23.20 -8.36 4.40
CA ALA A 110 -22.40 -8.97 5.47
C ALA A 110 -21.62 -7.90 6.29
N LEU A 111 -21.05 -6.89 5.62
CA LEU A 111 -20.38 -5.76 6.27
C LEU A 111 -21.32 -5.06 7.26
N VAL A 112 -22.53 -4.70 6.83
CA VAL A 112 -23.50 -4.00 7.69
C VAL A 112 -23.94 -4.84 8.87
N ARG A 113 -24.05 -6.17 8.69
CA ARG A 113 -24.35 -7.13 9.79
C ARG A 113 -23.18 -7.36 10.74
N GLY A 114 -21.97 -6.87 10.42
CA GLY A 114 -20.77 -7.14 11.23
C GLY A 114 -20.16 -8.54 10.96
N GLU A 115 -20.53 -9.20 9.89
CA GLU A 115 -20.06 -10.54 9.51
C GLU A 115 -18.79 -10.45 8.65
N TYR A 116 -17.73 -9.90 9.22
CA TYR A 116 -16.43 -9.75 8.57
C TYR A 116 -15.29 -9.91 9.59
N MET A 117 -14.07 -10.03 9.10
CA MET A 117 -12.85 -10.06 9.89
C MET A 117 -11.98 -8.85 9.56
N LEU A 118 -11.12 -8.47 10.49
CA LEU A 118 -10.09 -7.47 10.28
C LEU A 118 -8.73 -8.15 10.10
N ASP A 119 -8.11 -7.90 8.97
CA ASP A 119 -6.77 -8.35 8.64
C ASP A 119 -5.79 -7.20 8.88
N SER A 120 -5.00 -7.31 9.95
CA SER A 120 -4.06 -6.28 10.35
C SER A 120 -2.77 -6.39 9.54
N ARG A 121 -2.43 -5.32 8.84
CA ARG A 121 -1.24 -5.22 8.00
C ARG A 121 -0.22 -4.30 8.62
N MET A 122 1.02 -4.77 8.69
CA MET A 122 2.15 -3.97 9.14
C MET A 122 2.52 -2.91 8.09
N LEU A 123 3.06 -1.81 8.56
CA LEU A 123 3.62 -0.73 7.73
C LEU A 123 5.12 -0.61 7.98
N LEU A 124 5.84 -0.17 6.98
CA LEU A 124 7.17 0.39 7.16
C LEU A 124 7.05 1.87 7.51
N TYR A 125 7.91 2.33 8.39
CA TYR A 125 8.24 3.73 8.59
C TYR A 125 9.64 3.98 8.03
N VAL A 126 9.79 5.05 7.29
CA VAL A 126 11.08 5.48 6.76
C VAL A 126 11.34 6.92 7.12
N ARG A 127 12.59 7.24 7.45
CA ARG A 127 13.07 8.62 7.54
C ARG A 127 14.40 8.78 6.82
N VAL A 128 14.60 9.91 6.19
CA VAL A 128 15.88 10.31 5.62
C VAL A 128 16.69 11.02 6.72
N LEU A 129 17.89 10.52 6.99
CA LEU A 129 18.78 11.11 7.99
C LEU A 129 19.49 12.33 7.39
N GLY A 130 19.40 13.47 8.06
CA GLY A 130 20.01 14.73 7.63
C GLY A 130 19.17 15.95 7.98
N GLU A 131 19.50 17.11 7.40
CA GLU A 131 18.92 18.40 7.79
C GLU A 131 17.43 18.55 7.40
N ASP A 132 16.98 17.92 6.31
CA ASP A 132 15.61 18.07 5.80
C ASP A 132 14.58 17.10 6.39
N GLY A 133 15.02 16.10 7.15
CA GLY A 133 14.17 15.27 8.04
C GLY A 133 12.91 14.65 7.42
N TRP A 134 12.92 14.31 6.13
CA TRP A 134 11.75 13.72 5.48
C TRP A 134 11.41 12.34 6.05
N GLU A 135 10.11 12.09 6.24
CA GLU A 135 9.59 10.81 6.73
C GLU A 135 8.34 10.37 5.97
N GLY A 136 8.07 9.08 5.97
CA GLY A 136 6.91 8.48 5.31
C GLY A 136 6.58 7.09 5.82
N HIS A 137 5.45 6.58 5.35
CA HIS A 137 4.99 5.22 5.63
C HIS A 137 4.73 4.48 4.33
N ALA A 138 4.87 3.14 4.36
CA ALA A 138 4.55 2.28 3.23
C ALA A 138 3.84 1.01 3.70
N LEU A 139 2.73 0.68 3.05
CA LEU A 139 2.02 -0.58 3.24
C LEU A 139 2.68 -1.72 2.44
N ASN A 140 3.13 -1.43 1.21
CA ASN A 140 3.88 -2.39 0.40
C ASN A 140 5.38 -2.23 0.58
N ASP A 141 5.96 -1.15 0.09
CA ASP A 141 7.40 -1.02 -0.01
C ASP A 141 7.92 0.42 0.01
N VAL A 142 9.15 0.55 0.50
CA VAL A 142 10.00 1.71 0.35
C VAL A 142 11.04 1.37 -0.71
N VAL A 143 11.13 2.18 -1.75
CA VAL A 143 12.05 1.99 -2.86
C VAL A 143 13.06 3.13 -2.89
N VAL A 144 14.34 2.79 -2.92
CA VAL A 144 15.43 3.72 -3.21
C VAL A 144 15.98 3.33 -4.58
N THR A 145 15.86 4.21 -5.56
CA THR A 145 16.23 3.89 -6.95
C THR A 145 16.88 5.07 -7.65
N LYS A 146 17.69 4.76 -8.65
CA LYS A 146 18.22 5.78 -9.56
C LYS A 146 17.09 6.46 -10.34
N GLY A 147 17.30 7.71 -10.70
CA GLY A 147 16.45 8.48 -11.59
C GLY A 147 16.63 8.12 -13.06
N ARG A 148 16.90 9.12 -13.89
CA ARG A 148 16.87 8.99 -15.35
C ARG A 148 18.07 8.32 -15.99
N LEU A 149 19.19 8.12 -15.29
CA LEU A 149 20.45 7.83 -15.96
C LEU A 149 20.92 6.40 -15.93
N GLN A 150 21.78 6.12 -16.92
CA GLN A 150 22.34 4.83 -17.26
C GLN A 150 23.38 4.31 -16.25
N GLN A 151 23.78 5.11 -15.27
CA GLN A 151 24.81 4.72 -14.30
C GLN A 151 24.19 3.99 -13.10
N ALA A 152 24.70 2.83 -12.81
CA ALA A 152 24.40 2.10 -11.58
C ALA A 152 24.99 2.85 -10.37
N ILE A 153 24.32 2.77 -9.24
CA ILE A 153 24.66 3.45 -7.99
C ILE A 153 25.19 2.44 -6.98
N ASP A 154 26.12 2.88 -6.14
CA ASP A 154 26.63 2.09 -5.03
C ASP A 154 25.66 2.21 -3.84
N PHE A 155 25.16 1.06 -3.38
CA PHE A 155 24.31 0.94 -2.19
C PHE A 155 25.04 0.17 -1.11
N SER A 156 24.98 0.66 0.13
CA SER A 156 25.41 -0.07 1.31
C SER A 156 24.20 -0.27 2.23
N ILE A 157 23.89 -1.52 2.53
CA ILE A 157 22.75 -1.92 3.33
C ILE A 157 23.24 -2.37 4.70
N TYR A 158 22.74 -1.74 5.74
CA TYR A 158 23.05 -2.10 7.12
C TYR A 158 21.80 -2.63 7.81
N CYS A 159 21.97 -3.63 8.67
CA CYS A 159 20.96 -4.12 9.59
C CYS A 159 21.47 -3.90 11.02
N ASP A 160 20.76 -3.08 11.81
CA ASP A 160 21.18 -2.69 13.18
C ASP A 160 22.64 -2.21 13.21
N ASP A 161 23.00 -1.34 12.27
CA ASP A 161 24.32 -0.72 12.09
C ASP A 161 25.44 -1.72 11.64
N ILE A 162 25.11 -2.97 11.33
CA ILE A 162 26.04 -3.96 10.77
C ILE A 162 25.87 -3.98 9.24
N LEU A 163 26.95 -3.80 8.50
CA LEU A 163 26.95 -3.93 7.04
C LEU A 163 26.61 -5.38 6.66
N VAL A 164 25.48 -5.57 5.96
CA VAL A 164 25.01 -6.89 5.54
C VAL A 164 25.15 -7.11 4.05
N GLU A 165 25.13 -6.04 3.25
CA GLU A 165 25.30 -6.13 1.80
C GLU A 165 25.85 -4.81 1.25
N GLN A 166 26.66 -4.92 0.18
CA GLN A 166 27.13 -3.78 -0.58
C GLN A 166 27.19 -4.18 -2.06
N TYR A 167 26.50 -3.41 -2.90
CA TYR A 167 26.49 -3.67 -4.32
C TYR A 167 26.30 -2.40 -5.12
N ARG A 168 26.58 -2.50 -6.43
CA ARG A 168 26.29 -1.51 -7.42
C ARG A 168 25.10 -1.97 -8.24
N GLY A 169 24.06 -1.13 -8.40
CA GLY A 169 22.83 -1.53 -9.09
C GLY A 169 21.90 -0.36 -9.38
N ASP A 170 20.65 -0.69 -9.74
CA ASP A 170 19.63 0.31 -10.07
C ASP A 170 18.88 0.82 -8.85
N GLY A 171 18.83 0.04 -7.77
CA GLY A 171 18.13 0.41 -6.55
C GLY A 171 18.01 -0.72 -5.56
N VAL A 172 17.23 -0.48 -4.52
CA VAL A 172 16.87 -1.43 -3.47
C VAL A 172 15.43 -1.23 -3.06
N ILE A 173 14.72 -2.33 -2.83
CA ILE A 173 13.34 -2.36 -2.32
C ILE A 173 13.39 -2.90 -0.90
N VAL A 174 12.75 -2.21 0.02
CA VAL A 174 12.45 -2.72 1.36
C VAL A 174 10.94 -2.90 1.44
N ALA A 175 10.48 -4.13 1.58
CA ALA A 175 9.06 -4.47 1.50
C ALA A 175 8.54 -5.10 2.79
N THR A 176 7.27 -4.83 3.09
CA THR A 176 6.48 -5.58 4.06
C THR A 176 6.14 -6.98 3.50
N PRO A 177 5.60 -7.91 4.29
CA PRO A 177 5.01 -9.13 3.77
C PRO A 177 3.88 -8.88 2.76
N THR A 178 3.08 -7.83 2.97
CA THR A 178 2.07 -7.38 2.00
C THR A 178 2.72 -6.99 0.67
N GLY A 179 3.77 -6.17 0.71
CA GLY A 179 4.52 -5.70 -0.46
C GLY A 179 5.39 -6.78 -1.11
N SER A 180 5.60 -7.93 -0.45
CA SER A 180 6.36 -9.04 -1.02
C SER A 180 5.78 -9.54 -2.35
N THR A 181 4.48 -9.32 -2.58
CA THR A 181 3.79 -9.67 -3.83
C THR A 181 3.73 -8.53 -4.86
N ALA A 182 4.26 -7.35 -4.53
CA ALA A 182 4.29 -6.15 -5.36
C ALA A 182 5.61 -6.00 -6.14
N TYR A 183 6.31 -4.89 -6.00
CA TYR A 183 7.55 -4.63 -6.74
C TYR A 183 8.69 -5.56 -6.32
N SER A 184 8.76 -5.94 -5.04
CA SER A 184 9.74 -6.91 -4.55
C SER A 184 9.68 -8.23 -5.31
N LEU A 185 8.46 -8.77 -5.59
CA LEU A 185 8.30 -9.98 -6.38
C LEU A 185 8.82 -9.82 -7.81
N ALA A 186 8.54 -8.69 -8.45
CA ALA A 186 9.01 -8.41 -9.81
C ALA A 186 10.56 -8.28 -9.87
N ALA A 187 11.18 -7.86 -8.78
CA ALA A 187 12.64 -7.79 -8.63
C ALA A 187 13.29 -9.11 -8.17
N GLY A 188 12.52 -10.19 -8.03
CA GLY A 188 13.02 -11.51 -7.64
C GLY A 188 13.01 -11.80 -6.14
N GLY A 189 12.30 -11.00 -5.35
CA GLY A 189 12.07 -11.25 -3.93
C GLY A 189 11.13 -12.44 -3.68
N PRO A 190 11.15 -13.04 -2.49
CA PRO A 190 10.26 -14.14 -2.11
C PRO A 190 8.84 -13.64 -1.85
N ILE A 191 7.84 -14.50 -2.05
CA ILE A 191 6.49 -14.29 -1.56
C ILE A 191 6.45 -14.65 -0.08
N LEU A 192 5.97 -13.72 0.74
CA LEU A 192 5.69 -13.96 2.16
C LEU A 192 4.18 -14.02 2.41
N ASP A 193 3.78 -14.85 3.36
CA ASP A 193 2.45 -14.76 3.96
C ASP A 193 2.31 -13.38 4.63
N SER A 194 1.18 -12.70 4.43
CA SER A 194 0.94 -11.36 5.00
C SER A 194 0.99 -11.32 6.52
N GLN A 195 0.84 -12.47 7.18
CA GLN A 195 0.94 -12.61 8.64
C GLN A 195 2.39 -12.86 9.12
N THR A 196 3.34 -13.00 8.19
CA THR A 196 4.77 -13.14 8.54
C THR A 196 5.27 -11.87 9.22
N LYS A 197 6.06 -12.04 10.26
CA LYS A 197 6.71 -10.94 10.99
C LYS A 197 8.12 -10.72 10.45
N GLY A 198 8.23 -10.03 9.32
CA GLY A 198 9.53 -9.82 8.66
C GLY A 198 9.53 -8.66 7.68
N ILE A 199 10.73 -8.24 7.30
CA ILE A 199 11.01 -7.20 6.32
C ILE A 199 11.83 -7.84 5.20
N VAL A 200 11.44 -7.64 3.96
CA VAL A 200 12.17 -8.14 2.79
C VAL A 200 13.02 -7.01 2.21
N VAL A 201 14.30 -7.27 1.98
CA VAL A 201 15.20 -6.37 1.24
C VAL A 201 15.57 -7.04 -0.08
N THR A 202 15.21 -6.41 -1.19
CA THR A 202 15.39 -6.95 -2.54
C THR A 202 16.21 -5.97 -3.38
N PRO A 203 17.41 -6.34 -3.87
CA PRO A 203 18.18 -5.54 -4.81
C PRO A 203 17.46 -5.38 -6.16
N ILE A 204 17.64 -4.22 -6.81
CA ILE A 204 17.14 -3.97 -8.17
C ILE A 204 18.33 -4.00 -9.13
N CYS A 205 18.35 -4.95 -10.05
CA CYS A 205 19.40 -5.11 -11.07
C CYS A 205 20.81 -4.95 -10.52
N PRO A 206 21.22 -5.71 -9.48
CA PRO A 206 22.56 -5.61 -8.96
C PRO A 206 23.57 -6.10 -10.00
N HIS A 207 24.73 -5.45 -10.10
CA HIS A 207 25.82 -5.88 -10.98
C HIS A 207 26.66 -7.05 -10.38
N SER A 208 26.34 -7.43 -9.14
CA SER A 208 26.91 -8.61 -8.48
C SER A 208 26.11 -9.86 -8.86
N LEU A 209 26.80 -10.97 -9.08
CA LEU A 209 26.15 -12.26 -9.33
C LEU A 209 25.56 -12.91 -8.06
N THR A 210 25.82 -12.35 -6.88
CA THR A 210 25.52 -12.95 -5.58
C THR A 210 24.81 -12.02 -4.60
N SER A 211 24.01 -11.07 -5.07
CA SER A 211 23.22 -10.19 -4.20
C SER A 211 21.77 -10.69 -4.11
N PRO A 212 21.46 -11.68 -3.23
CA PRO A 212 20.13 -12.24 -3.10
C PRO A 212 19.21 -11.30 -2.33
N ALA A 213 17.89 -11.48 -2.50
CA ALA A 213 16.92 -10.90 -1.58
C ALA A 213 17.08 -11.52 -0.18
N MET A 214 17.00 -10.68 0.85
CA MET A 214 17.15 -11.07 2.25
C MET A 214 15.87 -10.80 3.03
N VAL A 215 15.58 -11.66 4.01
CA VAL A 215 14.45 -11.48 4.93
C VAL A 215 15.00 -11.25 6.33
N PHE A 216 14.57 -10.16 6.95
CA PHE A 216 14.95 -9.78 8.31
C PHE A 216 13.74 -9.87 9.24
N ALA A 217 13.98 -10.09 10.53
CA ALA A 217 12.95 -10.01 11.56
C ALA A 217 12.37 -8.57 11.63
N GLN A 218 11.10 -8.45 11.99
CA GLN A 218 10.38 -7.17 11.98
C GLN A 218 10.98 -6.11 12.94
N GLU A 219 11.70 -6.54 13.97
CA GLU A 219 12.32 -5.66 14.96
C GLU A 219 13.61 -5.00 14.45
N ARG A 220 14.11 -5.46 13.29
CA ARG A 220 15.36 -4.95 12.73
C ARG A 220 15.15 -3.58 12.09
N LYS A 221 16.20 -2.78 12.18
CA LYS A 221 16.33 -1.49 11.52
C LYS A 221 17.23 -1.64 10.29
N ILE A 222 16.72 -1.26 9.14
CA ILE A 222 17.46 -1.31 7.87
C ILE A 222 17.87 0.11 7.49
N ASN A 223 19.16 0.33 7.31
CA ASN A 223 19.71 1.59 6.80
C ASN A 223 20.22 1.37 5.39
N ILE A 224 19.74 2.19 4.44
CA ILE A 224 20.22 2.22 3.07
C ILE A 224 21.04 3.48 2.89
N CYS A 225 22.35 3.32 2.71
CA CYS A 225 23.26 4.40 2.41
C CYS A 225 23.48 4.48 0.90
N VAL A 226 23.23 5.66 0.34
CA VAL A 226 23.47 5.98 -1.07
C VAL A 226 24.93 6.40 -1.23
N GLY A 227 25.66 5.76 -2.12
CA GLY A 227 27.05 6.10 -2.43
C GLY A 227 27.19 7.43 -3.16
N GLN A 228 28.35 7.62 -3.81
CA GLN A 228 28.60 8.80 -4.62
C GLN A 228 27.69 8.81 -5.84
N VAL A 229 27.00 9.91 -6.05
CA VAL A 229 26.06 10.13 -7.19
C VAL A 229 26.49 11.39 -7.91
N ILE A 230 26.46 11.36 -9.23
CA ILE A 230 26.61 12.53 -10.06
C ILE A 230 25.19 13.10 -10.28
N ASP A 231 24.99 14.39 -10.03
CA ASP A 231 23.74 15.15 -10.30
C ASP A 231 22.47 14.75 -9.50
N ASN A 232 22.60 14.25 -8.27
CA ASN A 232 21.48 14.01 -7.33
C ASN A 232 20.28 13.27 -7.93
N GLU A 233 20.53 12.21 -8.70
CA GLU A 233 19.46 11.45 -9.38
C GLU A 233 19.11 10.14 -8.68
N VAL A 234 19.00 10.16 -7.36
CA VAL A 234 18.48 9.05 -6.56
C VAL A 234 17.19 9.52 -5.89
N PHE A 235 16.20 8.65 -5.90
CA PHE A 235 14.90 8.96 -5.33
C PHE A 235 14.47 7.88 -4.35
N LEU A 236 13.76 8.31 -3.32
CA LEU A 236 13.05 7.46 -2.39
C LEU A 236 11.55 7.62 -2.63
N SER A 237 10.82 6.52 -2.69
CA SER A 237 9.36 6.53 -2.76
C SER A 237 8.76 5.50 -1.80
N CYS A 238 7.53 5.78 -1.33
CA CYS A 238 6.71 4.88 -0.53
C CYS A 238 5.48 4.50 -1.33
N ASP A 239 5.24 3.20 -1.55
CA ASP A 239 4.07 2.66 -2.27
C ASP A 239 3.87 3.28 -3.67
N GLY A 240 4.96 3.69 -4.33
CA GLY A 240 4.90 4.35 -5.63
C GLY A 240 4.32 5.77 -5.59
N ALA A 241 4.23 6.40 -4.43
CA ALA A 241 3.85 7.81 -4.28
C ALA A 241 4.97 8.77 -4.74
N ALA A 242 4.77 10.08 -4.53
CA ALA A 242 5.72 11.11 -4.93
C ALA A 242 7.15 10.81 -4.47
N GLU A 243 8.10 10.98 -5.39
CA GLU A 243 9.52 10.71 -5.17
C GLU A 243 10.16 11.83 -4.33
N TYR A 244 10.95 11.43 -3.34
CA TYR A 244 11.79 12.31 -2.56
C TYR A 244 13.27 12.21 -3.03
N PRO A 245 13.90 13.28 -3.47
CA PRO A 245 15.30 13.25 -3.96
C PRO A 245 16.28 12.97 -2.82
N LEU A 246 17.23 12.07 -3.05
CA LEU A 246 18.31 11.74 -2.14
C LEU A 246 19.64 12.26 -2.69
N SER A 247 20.41 12.94 -1.85
CA SER A 247 21.78 13.35 -2.17
C SER A 247 22.78 12.21 -1.97
N ALA A 248 23.96 12.34 -2.56
CA ALA A 248 25.09 11.46 -2.28
C ALA A 248 25.41 11.43 -0.78
N GLY A 249 25.59 10.24 -0.23
CA GLY A 249 25.84 10.05 1.20
C GLY A 249 24.58 10.07 2.08
N SER A 250 23.40 10.32 1.51
CA SER A 250 22.14 10.22 2.26
C SER A 250 21.91 8.80 2.77
N THR A 251 21.26 8.72 3.93
CA THR A 251 20.85 7.44 4.53
C THR A 251 19.36 7.46 4.75
N ALA A 252 18.67 6.45 4.20
CA ALA A 252 17.29 6.13 4.53
C ALA A 252 17.26 5.09 5.65
N GLU A 253 16.74 5.44 6.81
CA GLU A 253 16.49 4.55 7.92
C GLU A 253 15.07 3.99 7.81
N ILE A 254 14.92 2.68 7.75
CA ILE A 254 13.64 1.99 7.55
C ILE A 254 13.44 0.99 8.68
N ARG A 255 12.28 1.01 9.29
CA ARG A 255 11.88 0.10 10.36
C ARG A 255 10.38 -0.18 10.31
N LEU A 256 9.92 -1.12 11.11
CA LEU A 256 8.49 -1.31 11.34
C LEU A 256 7.88 -0.02 11.93
N SER A 257 6.72 0.36 11.42
CA SER A 257 5.90 1.43 12.00
C SER A 257 5.18 0.93 13.25
N ASP A 258 4.91 1.84 14.19
CA ASP A 258 4.02 1.59 15.32
C ASP A 258 2.54 1.59 14.91
N GLN A 259 2.24 2.02 13.71
CA GLN A 259 0.89 2.06 13.11
C GLN A 259 0.65 0.82 12.26
N ILE A 260 -0.62 0.44 12.15
CA ILE A 260 -1.10 -0.67 11.32
C ILE A 260 -2.24 -0.21 10.42
N VAL A 261 -2.43 -0.90 9.30
CA VAL A 261 -3.65 -0.78 8.48
C VAL A 261 -4.51 -2.01 8.69
N GLN A 262 -5.81 -1.80 8.88
CA GLN A 262 -6.78 -2.88 8.98
C GLN A 262 -7.55 -3.00 7.67
N LEU A 263 -7.47 -4.16 7.03
CA LEU A 263 -8.27 -4.48 5.85
C LEU A 263 -9.45 -5.34 6.26
N VAL A 264 -10.63 -5.01 5.72
CA VAL A 264 -11.82 -5.86 5.88
C VAL A 264 -11.69 -7.05 4.96
N THR A 265 -11.90 -8.26 5.49
CA THR A 265 -11.90 -9.52 4.73
C THR A 265 -13.09 -10.38 5.14
N PHE A 266 -13.55 -11.24 4.24
CA PHE A 266 -14.69 -12.14 4.48
C PHE A 266 -14.25 -13.61 4.60
N SER A 267 -13.01 -13.91 4.22
CA SER A 267 -12.43 -15.25 4.32
C SER A 267 -10.94 -15.19 4.64
N ARG A 268 -10.45 -16.12 5.45
CA ARG A 268 -9.01 -16.30 5.67
C ARG A 268 -8.28 -16.80 4.42
N ALA A 269 -9.01 -17.30 3.44
CA ALA A 269 -8.45 -17.77 2.19
C ALA A 269 -8.24 -16.68 1.14
N ASP A 270 -8.79 -15.47 1.34
CA ASP A 270 -8.80 -14.39 0.34
C ASP A 270 -7.38 -14.09 -0.19
N GLN A 271 -6.39 -14.01 0.70
CA GLN A 271 -4.99 -13.78 0.29
C GLN A 271 -4.43 -14.89 -0.59
N PHE A 272 -4.62 -16.15 -0.19
CA PHE A 272 -4.08 -17.29 -0.94
C PHE A 272 -4.77 -17.47 -2.28
N GLN A 273 -6.08 -17.18 -2.35
CA GLN A 273 -6.84 -17.18 -3.60
C GLN A 273 -6.33 -16.06 -4.53
N ALA A 274 -6.07 -14.87 -4.03
CA ALA A 274 -5.49 -13.77 -4.80
C ALA A 274 -4.09 -14.14 -5.36
N ILE A 275 -3.25 -14.79 -4.54
CA ILE A 275 -1.92 -15.26 -4.98
C ILE A 275 -2.07 -16.31 -6.09
N ASP A 276 -2.93 -17.33 -5.90
CA ASP A 276 -3.14 -18.41 -6.89
C ASP A 276 -3.68 -17.84 -8.22
N GLN A 277 -4.70 -17.00 -8.17
CA GLN A 277 -5.30 -16.37 -9.36
C GLN A 277 -4.28 -15.51 -10.13
N LYS A 278 -3.49 -14.69 -9.42
CA LYS A 278 -2.47 -13.85 -10.09
C LYS A 278 -1.31 -14.64 -10.67
N LEU A 279 -0.86 -15.69 -9.99
CA LEU A 279 0.22 -16.54 -10.52
C LEU A 279 -0.25 -17.33 -11.75
N ARG A 280 -1.50 -17.74 -11.80
CA ARG A 280 -2.08 -18.43 -12.97
C ARG A 280 -2.36 -17.49 -14.13
N SER A 281 -2.82 -16.27 -13.88
CA SER A 281 -3.14 -15.29 -14.93
C SER A 281 -1.90 -14.71 -15.64
N ARG A 282 -0.70 -14.94 -15.10
CA ARG A 282 0.59 -14.55 -15.72
C ARG A 282 1.23 -15.66 -16.57
N ARG A 283 0.61 -16.82 -16.66
CA ARG A 283 0.96 -17.90 -17.58
C ARG A 283 0.18 -17.78 -18.89
#